data_a9ce6fe7c65165533b5fb34510be715d
#
_entry.id   a9ce6fe7c65165533b5fb34510be715d
#
_cell.length_a   1.000
_cell.length_b   1.000
_cell.length_c   1.000
_cell.angle_alpha   90.00
_cell.angle_beta   90.00
_cell.angle_gamma   90.00
#
_symmetry.space_group_name_H-M   'P 1'
#
loop_
_entity.id
_entity.type
_entity.pdbx_description
1 polymer ?
#
loop_
_entity_poly.entity_id
_entity_poly.type
_entity_poly.pdbx_seq_one_letter_code
_entity_poly.pdbx_strand_id
1 'polypeptide(L)'
;IENFAELREELIAKGHTFTSDTDTECIAHLVEENYHGDLFEAVRVVSNSLSGAYGLAVMHHDHPGEIVVTRKDSPIVLGVGENGSYLASDIIALIDATRDVVILEDNQLAVMHSDHIDYFDADGNPVTPEITHVDWDIDVAEKGGYPDFMLKEIHDQPKAVRDTFGTHISEDGKTVIFDELYWTADDVAAFNKILIVACGTAY
;
A
#
# COMPACT_ATOMS: atom_id res chain seq x y z
N ILE A 1 -11.06 -4.17 -4.33
CA ILE A 1 -11.60 -3.23 -5.35
C ILE A 1 -13.07 -2.96 -5.04
N GLU A 2 -13.42 -1.72 -4.70
CA GLU A 2 -14.77 -1.37 -4.21
C GLU A 2 -15.83 -1.42 -5.30
N ASN A 3 -15.48 -1.07 -6.53
CA ASN A 3 -16.40 -1.13 -7.68
C ASN A 3 -16.37 -2.47 -8.43
N PHE A 4 -15.83 -3.54 -7.82
CA PHE A 4 -15.65 -4.83 -8.49
C PHE A 4 -16.96 -5.46 -8.98
N ALA A 5 -18.08 -5.23 -8.28
CA ALA A 5 -19.36 -5.83 -8.65
C ALA A 5 -19.87 -5.30 -10.01
N GLU A 6 -19.77 -3.99 -10.21
CA GLU A 6 -20.14 -3.32 -11.48
C GLU A 6 -19.20 -3.77 -12.60
N LEU A 7 -17.90 -3.77 -12.36
CA LEU A 7 -16.89 -4.22 -13.33
C LEU A 7 -17.09 -5.67 -13.72
N ARG A 8 -17.43 -6.54 -12.76
CA ARG A 8 -17.72 -7.96 -13.01
C ARG A 8 -18.95 -8.13 -13.92
N GLU A 9 -20.03 -7.40 -13.67
CA GLU A 9 -21.23 -7.45 -14.50
C GLU A 9 -20.95 -7.01 -15.93
N GLU A 10 -20.20 -5.95 -16.12
CA GLU A 10 -19.79 -5.46 -17.43
C GLU A 10 -18.92 -6.47 -18.19
N LEU A 11 -17.95 -7.09 -17.51
CA LEU A 11 -17.06 -8.09 -18.10
C LEU A 11 -17.80 -9.37 -18.47
N ILE A 12 -18.73 -9.83 -17.64
CA ILE A 12 -19.60 -10.97 -17.95
C ILE A 12 -20.46 -10.66 -19.19
N ALA A 13 -21.00 -9.44 -19.29
CA ALA A 13 -21.77 -9.03 -20.46
C ALA A 13 -20.93 -9.00 -21.76
N LYS A 14 -19.63 -8.79 -21.64
CA LYS A 14 -18.66 -8.89 -22.76
C LYS A 14 -18.20 -10.31 -23.06
N GLY A 15 -18.57 -11.29 -22.23
CA GLY A 15 -18.29 -12.71 -22.46
C GLY A 15 -17.17 -13.30 -21.60
N HIS A 16 -16.63 -12.54 -20.64
CA HIS A 16 -15.64 -13.07 -19.70
C HIS A 16 -16.27 -14.09 -18.74
N THR A 17 -15.52 -15.12 -18.41
CA THR A 17 -15.94 -16.17 -17.47
C THR A 17 -15.12 -16.07 -16.20
N PHE A 18 -15.78 -15.80 -15.08
CA PHE A 18 -15.16 -15.75 -13.77
C PHE A 18 -15.13 -17.13 -13.12
N THR A 19 -14.00 -17.46 -12.50
CA THR A 19 -13.74 -18.75 -11.87
C THR A 19 -13.60 -18.66 -10.36
N SER A 20 -13.54 -17.44 -9.81
CA SER A 20 -13.43 -17.18 -8.39
C SER A 20 -14.42 -16.11 -7.91
N ASP A 21 -14.49 -15.92 -6.61
CA ASP A 21 -15.27 -14.87 -5.96
C ASP A 21 -14.39 -13.65 -5.56
N THR A 22 -13.10 -13.66 -5.91
CA THR A 22 -12.20 -12.54 -5.60
C THR A 22 -12.48 -11.34 -6.50
N ASP A 23 -12.42 -10.15 -5.91
CA ASP A 23 -12.49 -8.88 -6.62
C ASP A 23 -11.31 -8.69 -7.59
N THR A 24 -10.15 -9.25 -7.26
CA THR A 24 -8.91 -9.15 -8.05
C THR A 24 -9.02 -9.80 -9.42
N GLU A 25 -9.89 -10.82 -9.61
CA GLU A 25 -10.09 -11.46 -10.92
C GLU A 25 -10.60 -10.46 -11.97
N CYS A 26 -11.38 -9.45 -11.55
CA CYS A 26 -11.81 -8.37 -12.44
C CYS A 26 -10.63 -7.65 -13.09
N ILE A 27 -9.52 -7.48 -12.36
CA ILE A 27 -8.33 -6.77 -12.87
C ILE A 27 -7.69 -7.53 -14.01
N ALA A 28 -7.57 -8.86 -13.90
CA ALA A 28 -7.00 -9.68 -14.97
C ALA A 28 -7.83 -9.56 -16.26
N HIS A 29 -9.14 -9.64 -16.14
CA HIS A 29 -10.05 -9.49 -17.29
C HIS A 29 -10.07 -8.06 -17.86
N LEU A 30 -9.97 -7.03 -17.02
CA LEU A 30 -9.86 -5.66 -17.48
C LEU A 30 -8.54 -5.40 -18.23
N VAL A 31 -7.44 -5.97 -17.75
CA VAL A 31 -6.15 -5.89 -18.44
C VAL A 31 -6.23 -6.60 -19.79
N GLU A 32 -6.84 -7.79 -19.85
CA GLU A 32 -7.07 -8.51 -21.10
C GLU A 32 -7.87 -7.69 -22.11
N GLU A 33 -8.96 -7.04 -21.68
CA GLU A 33 -9.80 -6.19 -22.55
C GLU A 33 -9.06 -4.96 -23.10
N ASN A 34 -8.13 -4.40 -22.32
CA ASN A 34 -7.39 -3.20 -22.69
C ASN A 34 -6.01 -3.49 -23.29
N TYR A 35 -5.61 -4.76 -23.36
CA TYR A 35 -4.30 -5.14 -23.89
C TYR A 35 -4.31 -5.15 -25.43
N HIS A 36 -3.55 -4.28 -26.01
CA HIS A 36 -3.35 -4.15 -27.47
C HIS A 36 -1.86 -4.24 -27.86
N GLY A 37 -1.08 -5.03 -27.11
CA GLY A 37 0.34 -5.22 -27.31
C GLY A 37 1.24 -4.34 -26.43
N ASP A 38 0.65 -3.53 -25.54
CA ASP A 38 1.34 -2.67 -24.58
C ASP A 38 0.76 -2.94 -23.17
N LEU A 39 1.54 -3.64 -22.33
CA LEU A 39 1.11 -4.00 -20.99
C LEU A 39 1.05 -2.78 -20.06
N PHE A 40 2.01 -1.86 -20.20
CA PHE A 40 2.03 -0.65 -19.40
C PHE A 40 0.76 0.18 -19.62
N GLU A 41 0.41 0.43 -20.88
CA GLU A 41 -0.79 1.20 -21.20
C GLU A 41 -2.08 0.50 -20.76
N ALA A 42 -2.17 -0.83 -20.91
CA ALA A 42 -3.30 -1.59 -20.43
C ALA A 42 -3.49 -1.44 -18.91
N VAL A 43 -2.42 -1.58 -18.13
CA VAL A 43 -2.47 -1.44 -16.66
C VAL A 43 -2.78 0.00 -16.26
N ARG A 44 -2.23 1.00 -16.95
CA ARG A 44 -2.51 2.42 -16.71
C ARG A 44 -3.98 2.77 -16.91
N VAL A 45 -4.58 2.31 -18.00
CA VAL A 45 -6.02 2.52 -18.28
C VAL A 45 -6.87 1.84 -17.21
N VAL A 46 -6.53 0.61 -16.85
CA VAL A 46 -7.26 -0.17 -15.84
C VAL A 46 -7.17 0.51 -14.47
N SER A 47 -5.97 0.91 -14.02
CA SER A 47 -5.79 1.54 -12.71
C SER A 47 -6.63 2.81 -12.54
N ASN A 48 -6.81 3.58 -13.60
CA ASN A 48 -7.66 4.78 -13.60
C ASN A 48 -9.17 4.47 -13.49
N SER A 49 -9.59 3.24 -13.74
CA SER A 49 -10.99 2.80 -13.63
C SER A 49 -11.33 2.16 -12.27
N LEU A 50 -10.32 1.85 -11.47
CA LEU A 50 -10.50 1.16 -10.19
C LEU A 50 -10.85 2.13 -9.05
N SER A 51 -11.74 1.69 -8.17
CA SER A 51 -12.05 2.35 -6.90
C SER A 51 -11.61 1.49 -5.72
N GLY A 52 -11.18 2.15 -4.62
CA GLY A 52 -10.70 1.49 -3.41
C GLY A 52 -9.18 1.41 -3.32
N ALA A 53 -8.69 0.72 -2.29
CA ALA A 53 -7.28 0.56 -2.00
C ALA A 53 -6.72 -0.69 -2.68
N TYR A 54 -5.57 -0.55 -3.35
CA TYR A 54 -4.90 -1.66 -4.01
C TYR A 54 -3.39 -1.45 -4.14
N GLY A 55 -2.68 -2.57 -4.22
CA GLY A 55 -1.31 -2.66 -4.70
C GLY A 55 -1.24 -3.77 -5.74
N LEU A 56 -0.91 -3.41 -6.99
CA LEU A 56 -0.94 -4.31 -8.13
C LEU A 56 0.46 -4.54 -8.69
N ALA A 57 0.76 -5.80 -9.02
CA ALA A 57 1.90 -6.20 -9.82
C ALA A 57 1.39 -7.12 -10.94
N VAL A 58 1.49 -6.67 -12.17
CA VAL A 58 0.91 -7.34 -13.34
C VAL A 58 2.02 -7.85 -14.24
N MET A 59 1.94 -9.12 -14.59
CA MET A 59 2.83 -9.80 -15.53
C MET A 59 2.02 -10.30 -16.74
N HIS A 60 2.64 -10.31 -17.90
CA HIS A 60 2.04 -10.83 -19.11
C HIS A 60 3.02 -11.75 -19.85
N HIS A 61 2.50 -12.82 -20.46
CA HIS A 61 3.34 -13.82 -21.10
C HIS A 61 4.09 -13.30 -22.34
N ASP A 62 3.55 -12.31 -23.04
CA ASP A 62 4.18 -11.64 -24.19
C ASP A 62 5.22 -10.60 -23.79
N HIS A 63 5.32 -10.27 -22.48
CA HIS A 63 6.25 -9.31 -21.90
C HIS A 63 7.17 -9.99 -20.87
N PRO A 64 7.99 -10.97 -21.29
CA PRO A 64 8.88 -11.65 -20.36
C PRO A 64 9.94 -10.69 -19.82
N GLY A 65 10.10 -10.64 -18.50
CA GLY A 65 11.06 -9.76 -17.83
C GLY A 65 10.52 -8.37 -17.49
N GLU A 66 9.24 -8.12 -17.68
CA GLU A 66 8.57 -6.91 -17.27
C GLU A 66 7.50 -7.22 -16.21
N ILE A 67 7.41 -6.37 -15.18
CA ILE A 67 6.31 -6.35 -14.23
C ILE A 67 5.83 -4.91 -14.14
N VAL A 68 4.57 -4.68 -14.48
CA VAL A 68 3.96 -3.36 -14.32
C VAL A 68 3.31 -3.26 -12.95
N VAL A 69 3.67 -2.22 -12.21
CA VAL A 69 3.28 -2.02 -10.82
C VAL A 69 2.52 -0.71 -10.69
N THR A 70 1.46 -0.71 -9.90
CA THR A 70 0.74 0.51 -9.52
C THR A 70 0.07 0.33 -8.17
N ARG A 71 -0.20 1.45 -7.48
CA ARG A 71 -0.87 1.41 -6.18
C ARG A 71 -1.84 2.56 -5.97
N LYS A 72 -2.76 2.35 -5.04
CA LYS A 72 -3.59 3.38 -4.42
C LYS A 72 -3.88 2.99 -2.97
N ASP A 73 -3.59 3.87 -2.03
CA ASP A 73 -3.79 3.71 -0.57
C ASP A 73 -3.05 2.51 0.09
N SER A 74 -2.77 1.43 -0.65
CA SER A 74 -1.99 0.29 -0.18
C SER A 74 -0.50 0.48 -0.49
N PRO A 75 0.43 0.24 0.46
CA PRO A 75 1.85 0.51 0.23
C PRO A 75 2.47 -0.42 -0.79
N ILE A 76 3.34 0.13 -1.63
CA ILE A 76 4.28 -0.61 -2.48
C ILE A 76 5.65 0.06 -2.38
N VAL A 77 6.65 -0.76 -2.12
CA VAL A 77 8.06 -0.37 -2.04
C VAL A 77 8.83 -1.12 -3.11
N LEU A 78 9.63 -0.38 -3.86
CA LEU A 78 10.45 -0.88 -4.95
C LEU A 78 11.92 -0.63 -4.65
N GLY A 79 12.82 -1.48 -5.16
CA GLY A 79 14.24 -1.28 -5.03
C GLY A 79 15.03 -2.08 -6.05
N VAL A 80 16.22 -1.59 -6.40
CA VAL A 80 17.18 -2.30 -7.25
C VAL A 80 18.36 -2.73 -6.39
N GLY A 81 18.66 -4.01 -6.41
CA GLY A 81 19.80 -4.59 -5.71
C GLY A 81 20.75 -5.30 -6.67
N GLU A 82 21.79 -5.95 -6.12
CA GLU A 82 22.82 -6.62 -6.91
C GLU A 82 22.29 -7.74 -7.82
N ASN A 83 21.22 -8.42 -7.41
CA ASN A 83 20.69 -9.61 -8.09
C ASN A 83 19.36 -9.36 -8.81
N GLY A 84 18.90 -8.12 -8.91
CA GLY A 84 17.65 -7.80 -9.58
C GLY A 84 16.87 -6.65 -8.98
N SER A 85 15.68 -6.45 -9.51
CA SER A 85 14.69 -5.51 -8.97
C SER A 85 13.75 -6.24 -8.03
N TYR A 86 13.34 -5.57 -6.97
CA TYR A 86 12.54 -6.11 -5.88
C TYR A 86 11.30 -5.28 -5.64
N LEU A 87 10.24 -5.96 -5.22
CA LEU A 87 8.95 -5.36 -4.88
C LEU A 87 8.43 -5.98 -3.58
N ALA A 88 7.93 -5.13 -2.69
CA ALA A 88 7.26 -5.56 -1.46
C ALA A 88 6.20 -4.56 -1.02
N SER A 89 5.38 -4.93 -0.05
CA SER A 89 4.45 -4.03 0.63
C SER A 89 5.10 -3.29 1.82
N ASP A 90 6.32 -3.68 2.22
CA ASP A 90 7.03 -3.09 3.36
C ASP A 90 8.54 -3.08 3.10
N ILE A 91 9.21 -2.03 3.60
CA ILE A 91 10.67 -1.82 3.47
C ILE A 91 11.45 -2.99 4.09
N ILE A 92 10.97 -3.54 5.21
CA ILE A 92 11.64 -4.63 5.94
C ILE A 92 11.87 -5.85 5.04
N ALA A 93 10.96 -6.12 4.11
CA ALA A 93 11.09 -7.24 3.20
C ALA A 93 12.20 -7.06 2.14
N LEU A 94 12.65 -5.83 1.90
CA LEU A 94 13.67 -5.51 0.90
C LEU A 94 15.06 -5.25 1.48
N ILE A 95 15.17 -5.01 2.78
CA ILE A 95 16.38 -4.47 3.43
C ILE A 95 17.62 -5.37 3.27
N ASP A 96 17.43 -6.68 3.13
CA ASP A 96 18.49 -7.63 2.87
C ASP A 96 18.97 -7.62 1.41
N ALA A 97 18.13 -7.14 0.49
CA ALA A 97 18.43 -7.10 -0.94
C ALA A 97 18.94 -5.73 -1.39
N THR A 98 18.35 -4.65 -0.84
CA THR A 98 18.75 -3.27 -1.11
C THR A 98 18.33 -2.35 0.01
N ARG A 99 19.11 -1.30 0.24
CA ARG A 99 18.79 -0.23 1.19
C ARG A 99 18.31 1.05 0.51
N ASP A 100 18.44 1.14 -0.80
CA ASP A 100 17.93 2.25 -1.59
C ASP A 100 16.58 1.86 -2.17
N VAL A 101 15.51 2.43 -1.60
CA VAL A 101 14.15 2.08 -1.93
C VAL A 101 13.36 3.29 -2.43
N VAL A 102 12.37 3.02 -3.23
CA VAL A 102 11.36 4.00 -3.68
C VAL A 102 10.01 3.55 -3.12
N ILE A 103 9.39 4.40 -2.32
CA ILE A 103 8.00 4.22 -1.91
C ILE A 103 7.14 4.80 -3.02
N LEU A 104 6.45 3.94 -3.76
CA LEU A 104 5.60 4.37 -4.86
C LEU A 104 4.46 5.25 -4.32
N GLU A 105 4.21 6.39 -4.93
CA GLU A 105 3.11 7.27 -4.55
C GLU A 105 1.77 6.77 -5.10
N ASP A 106 0.66 7.31 -4.59
CA ASP A 106 -0.67 6.95 -5.07
C ASP A 106 -0.86 7.29 -6.54
N ASN A 107 -1.38 6.33 -7.29
CA ASN A 107 -1.63 6.39 -8.73
C ASN A 107 -0.34 6.52 -9.60
N GLN A 108 0.84 6.44 -9.02
CA GLN A 108 2.06 6.25 -9.80
C GLN A 108 2.10 4.83 -10.36
N LEU A 109 2.82 4.69 -11.47
CA LEU A 109 3.12 3.41 -12.09
C LEU A 109 4.63 3.22 -12.14
N ALA A 110 5.03 1.95 -12.14
CA ALA A 110 6.42 1.57 -12.41
C ALA A 110 6.47 0.37 -13.35
N VAL A 111 7.47 0.33 -14.21
CA VAL A 111 7.81 -0.85 -15.01
C VAL A 111 9.10 -1.41 -14.47
N MET A 112 9.03 -2.58 -13.86
CA MET A 112 10.19 -3.26 -13.30
C MET A 112 10.81 -4.17 -14.35
N HIS A 113 12.11 -4.00 -14.55
CA HIS A 113 12.97 -4.88 -15.29
C HIS A 113 13.93 -5.61 -14.34
N SER A 114 14.73 -6.53 -14.85
CA SER A 114 15.66 -7.29 -14.01
C SER A 114 16.77 -6.45 -13.38
N ASP A 115 17.12 -5.31 -13.97
CA ASP A 115 18.28 -4.48 -13.61
C ASP A 115 17.96 -2.99 -13.37
N HIS A 116 16.74 -2.56 -13.68
CA HIS A 116 16.29 -1.19 -13.48
C HIS A 116 14.77 -1.11 -13.31
N ILE A 117 14.28 0.05 -12.90
CA ILE A 117 12.85 0.34 -12.76
C ILE A 117 12.59 1.73 -13.37
N ASP A 118 11.63 1.79 -14.29
CA ASP A 118 11.12 3.03 -14.85
C ASP A 118 9.89 3.49 -14.07
N TYR A 119 9.77 4.80 -13.82
CA TYR A 119 8.69 5.38 -13.01
C TYR A 119 7.88 6.38 -13.80
N PHE A 120 6.56 6.38 -13.59
CA PHE A 120 5.61 7.19 -14.34
C PHE A 120 4.54 7.77 -13.41
N ASP A 121 4.00 8.94 -13.77
CA ASP A 121 2.79 9.46 -13.16
C ASP A 121 1.52 8.75 -13.69
N ALA A 122 0.34 9.11 -13.16
CA ALA A 122 -0.94 8.55 -13.57
C ALA A 122 -1.28 8.78 -15.06
N ASP A 123 -0.71 9.82 -15.67
CA ASP A 123 -0.90 10.14 -17.08
C ASP A 123 0.07 9.38 -17.99
N GLY A 124 1.04 8.66 -17.41
CA GLY A 124 2.07 7.90 -18.12
C GLY A 124 3.30 8.73 -18.50
N ASN A 125 3.48 9.91 -17.92
CA ASN A 125 4.70 10.69 -18.15
C ASN A 125 5.82 10.17 -17.23
N PRO A 126 7.07 10.05 -17.73
CA PRO A 126 8.19 9.65 -16.91
C PRO A 126 8.43 10.60 -15.74
N VAL A 127 8.67 10.06 -14.56
CA VAL A 127 9.01 10.82 -13.35
C VAL A 127 10.32 10.35 -12.74
N THR A 128 11.01 11.25 -12.05
CA THR A 128 12.18 10.88 -11.25
C THR A 128 11.71 10.55 -9.84
N PRO A 129 11.90 9.31 -9.36
CA PRO A 129 11.45 8.93 -8.04
C PRO A 129 12.31 9.55 -6.94
N GLU A 130 11.73 9.72 -5.76
CA GLU A 130 12.49 10.02 -4.54
C GLU A 130 13.05 8.73 -3.97
N ILE A 131 14.40 8.63 -3.95
CA ILE A 131 15.08 7.46 -3.38
C ILE A 131 15.28 7.70 -1.89
N THR A 132 14.76 6.80 -1.07
CA THR A 132 14.97 6.78 0.38
C THR A 132 16.07 5.78 0.71
N HIS A 133 17.16 6.24 1.34
CA HIS A 133 18.16 5.35 1.89
C HIS A 133 17.76 4.88 3.28
N VAL A 134 17.70 3.57 3.48
CA VAL A 134 17.35 2.93 4.75
C VAL A 134 18.62 2.65 5.54
N ASP A 135 18.88 3.45 6.54
CA ASP A 135 20.04 3.35 7.42
C ASP A 135 19.73 2.65 8.77
N TRP A 136 18.51 2.14 8.91
CA TRP A 136 18.10 1.43 10.12
C TRP A 136 18.97 0.22 10.37
N ASP A 137 19.34 0.03 11.63
CA ASP A 137 19.98 -1.21 12.04
C ASP A 137 18.96 -2.35 11.92
N ILE A 138 19.33 -3.42 11.19
CA ILE A 138 18.50 -4.64 11.05
C ILE A 138 18.09 -5.17 12.43
N ASP A 139 18.95 -4.99 13.45
CA ASP A 139 18.67 -5.36 14.83
C ASP A 139 17.43 -4.66 15.42
N VAL A 140 17.04 -3.48 14.92
CA VAL A 140 15.81 -2.77 15.36
C VAL A 140 14.57 -3.32 14.64
N ALA A 141 14.74 -3.77 13.40
CA ALA A 141 13.69 -4.45 12.63
C ALA A 141 13.54 -5.92 13.03
N GLU A 142 14.56 -6.50 13.67
CA GLU A 142 14.53 -7.88 14.16
C GLU A 142 13.55 -8.07 15.32
N LYS A 143 13.17 -9.31 15.56
CA LYS A 143 12.21 -9.73 16.60
C LYS A 143 12.61 -9.36 18.03
N GLY A 144 13.77 -8.70 18.25
CA GLY A 144 14.22 -8.23 19.56
C GLY A 144 14.32 -9.34 20.62
N GLY A 145 14.66 -10.58 20.20
CA GLY A 145 14.73 -11.75 21.07
C GLY A 145 13.39 -12.50 21.24
N TYR A 146 12.32 -12.03 20.61
CA TYR A 146 11.04 -12.72 20.59
C TYR A 146 10.98 -13.77 19.46
N PRO A 147 10.22 -14.88 19.63
CA PRO A 147 10.11 -15.93 18.61
C PRO A 147 9.38 -15.46 17.35
N ASP A 148 8.46 -14.48 17.47
CA ASP A 148 7.68 -13.92 16.39
C ASP A 148 7.40 -12.42 16.59
N PHE A 149 7.06 -11.72 15.50
CA PHE A 149 6.80 -10.28 15.52
C PHE A 149 5.57 -9.91 16.34
N MET A 150 4.51 -10.71 16.29
CA MET A 150 3.29 -10.43 17.04
C MET A 150 3.57 -10.40 18.56
N LEU A 151 4.38 -11.33 19.07
CA LEU A 151 4.75 -11.34 20.48
C LEU A 151 5.59 -10.11 20.85
N LYS A 152 6.53 -9.72 19.99
CA LYS A 152 7.27 -8.46 20.16
C LYS A 152 6.31 -7.26 20.21
N GLU A 153 5.41 -7.14 19.26
CA GLU A 153 4.45 -6.03 19.17
C GLU A 153 3.54 -5.95 20.40
N ILE A 154 3.10 -7.09 20.92
CA ILE A 154 2.33 -7.15 22.18
C ILE A 154 3.15 -6.54 23.33
N HIS A 155 4.42 -6.84 23.42
CA HIS A 155 5.30 -6.29 24.45
C HIS A 155 5.70 -4.84 24.22
N ASP A 156 5.68 -4.36 22.97
CA ASP A 156 5.95 -2.98 22.61
C ASP A 156 4.76 -2.05 22.87
N GLN A 157 3.53 -2.59 22.99
CA GLN A 157 2.31 -1.79 23.20
C GLN A 157 2.40 -0.77 24.35
N PRO A 158 2.95 -1.09 25.55
CA PRO A 158 3.06 -0.10 26.63
C PRO A 158 3.92 1.11 26.26
N LYS A 159 4.93 0.92 25.40
CA LYS A 159 5.75 2.00 24.87
C LYS A 159 4.99 2.77 23.80
N ALA A 160 4.41 2.07 22.83
CA ALA A 160 3.65 2.67 21.74
C ALA A 160 2.50 3.55 22.28
N VAL A 161 1.75 3.05 23.27
CA VAL A 161 0.70 3.81 23.94
C VAL A 161 1.25 5.08 24.62
N ARG A 162 2.35 4.99 25.36
CA ARG A 162 2.97 6.16 25.99
C ARG A 162 3.45 7.19 24.95
N ASP A 163 4.07 6.72 23.89
CA ASP A 163 4.60 7.60 22.83
C ASP A 163 3.44 8.30 22.09
N THR A 164 2.34 7.60 21.83
CA THR A 164 1.14 8.17 21.19
C THR A 164 0.43 9.21 22.08
N PHE A 165 0.27 8.91 23.37
CA PHE A 165 -0.43 9.83 24.28
C PHE A 165 0.46 10.93 24.85
N GLY A 166 1.77 10.74 24.86
CA GLY A 166 2.71 11.65 25.53
C GLY A 166 2.67 13.10 25.05
N THR A 167 2.34 13.30 23.78
CA THR A 167 2.18 14.63 23.17
C THR A 167 0.77 15.21 23.34
N HIS A 168 -0.20 14.38 23.74
CA HIS A 168 -1.62 14.76 23.83
C HIS A 168 -2.16 14.84 25.25
N ILE A 169 -1.30 14.70 26.25
CA ILE A 169 -1.71 14.82 27.67
C ILE A 169 -0.97 16.02 28.27
N SER A 170 -1.73 16.88 29.00
CA SER A 170 -1.14 17.99 29.74
C SER A 170 -0.12 17.52 30.77
N GLU A 171 0.84 18.39 31.14
CA GLU A 171 1.90 18.06 32.13
C GLU A 171 1.35 17.57 33.48
N ASP A 172 0.17 18.01 33.87
CA ASP A 172 -0.51 17.59 35.10
C ASP A 172 -1.33 16.30 34.94
N GLY A 173 -1.35 15.72 33.72
CA GLY A 173 -2.02 14.47 33.40
C GLY A 173 -3.57 14.54 33.44
N LYS A 174 -4.17 15.72 33.49
CA LYS A 174 -5.62 15.87 33.70
C LYS A 174 -6.41 16.27 32.48
N THR A 175 -5.73 16.72 31.42
CA THR A 175 -6.38 17.23 30.21
C THR A 175 -5.78 16.58 28.99
N VAL A 176 -6.63 16.23 28.03
CA VAL A 176 -6.21 15.79 26.71
C VAL A 176 -6.13 17.03 25.81
N ILE A 177 -5.02 17.17 25.08
CA ILE A 177 -4.74 18.31 24.21
C ILE A 177 -4.71 17.79 22.78
N PHE A 178 -5.51 18.37 21.90
CA PHE A 178 -5.43 18.19 20.46
C PHE A 178 -5.40 19.57 19.81
N ASP A 179 -4.36 19.85 19.07
CA ASP A 179 -4.17 21.16 18.44
C ASP A 179 -5.23 21.47 17.36
N GLU A 180 -5.84 20.43 16.79
CA GLU A 180 -6.80 20.54 15.69
C GLU A 180 -8.27 20.26 16.11
N LEU A 181 -8.50 19.86 17.35
CA LEU A 181 -9.86 19.59 17.85
C LEU A 181 -10.30 20.69 18.83
N TYR A 182 -11.30 21.45 18.42
CA TYR A 182 -11.85 22.58 19.21
C TYR A 182 -13.07 22.18 20.04
N TRP A 183 -13.12 20.93 20.50
CA TRP A 183 -14.23 20.47 21.34
C TRP A 183 -14.12 21.04 22.75
N THR A 184 -15.22 21.61 23.24
CA THR A 184 -15.34 22.03 24.62
C THR A 184 -15.72 20.85 25.52
N ALA A 185 -15.57 21.02 26.83
CA ALA A 185 -16.03 20.00 27.79
C ALA A 185 -17.54 19.72 27.67
N ASP A 186 -18.32 20.73 27.30
CA ASP A 186 -19.77 20.58 27.07
C ASP A 186 -20.07 19.78 25.80
N ASP A 187 -19.30 19.96 24.74
CA ASP A 187 -19.41 19.17 23.52
C ASP A 187 -19.14 17.68 23.80
N VAL A 188 -18.04 17.39 24.53
CA VAL A 188 -17.70 16.03 24.92
C VAL A 188 -18.76 15.42 25.84
N ALA A 189 -19.29 16.17 26.78
CA ALA A 189 -20.35 15.72 27.68
C ALA A 189 -21.71 15.47 26.97
N ALA A 190 -21.89 16.06 25.80
CA ALA A 190 -23.08 15.84 24.97
C ALA A 190 -23.05 14.55 24.16
N PHE A 191 -21.87 13.92 24.02
CA PHE A 191 -21.77 12.64 23.30
C PHE A 191 -22.49 11.53 24.05
N ASN A 192 -23.44 10.91 23.40
CA ASN A 192 -24.15 9.76 23.90
C ASN A 192 -23.77 8.44 23.23
N LYS A 193 -22.96 8.52 22.17
CA LYS A 193 -22.44 7.36 21.43
C LYS A 193 -21.16 7.73 20.69
N ILE A 194 -20.19 6.85 20.75
CA ILE A 194 -18.97 6.87 19.93
C ILE A 194 -19.00 5.63 19.06
N LEU A 195 -18.81 5.81 17.76
CA LEU A 195 -18.67 4.74 16.79
C LEU A 195 -17.22 4.71 16.30
N ILE A 196 -16.52 3.60 16.55
CA ILE A 196 -15.17 3.39 16.07
C ILE A 196 -15.26 2.47 14.87
N VAL A 197 -14.71 2.91 13.73
CA VAL A 197 -14.62 2.12 12.51
C VAL A 197 -13.15 1.89 12.20
N ALA A 198 -12.77 0.64 12.05
CA ALA A 198 -11.39 0.25 11.81
C ALA A 198 -11.34 -1.00 10.91
N CYS A 199 -10.18 -1.32 10.34
CA CYS A 199 -9.94 -2.55 9.61
C CYS A 199 -8.56 -3.13 9.99
N GLY A 200 -8.34 -4.41 9.66
CA GLY A 200 -7.12 -5.13 10.07
C GLY A 200 -7.11 -5.45 11.56
N THR A 201 -5.95 -5.36 12.19
CA THR A 201 -5.76 -5.68 13.61
C THR A 201 -6.43 -4.71 14.59
N ALA A 202 -6.95 -3.59 14.09
CA ALA A 202 -7.72 -2.62 14.88
C ALA A 202 -9.23 -2.90 14.89
N TYR A 203 -9.70 -3.93 14.17
CA TYR A 203 -11.11 -4.35 14.08
C TYR A 203 -11.61 -5.04 15.36
#